data_6b15a9c6600ef9566d56722d3424ff75
#
_entry.id   6b15a9c6600ef9566d56722d3424ff75
#
_cell.length_a   1.000
_cell.length_b   1.000
_cell.length_c   1.000
_cell.angle_alpha   90.00
_cell.angle_beta   90.00
_cell.angle_gamma   90.00
#
_symmetry.space_group_name_H-M   'P 1'
#
loop_
_entity.id
_entity.type
_entity.pdbx_description
1 polymer ?
#
loop_
_entity_poly.entity_id
_entity_poly.type
_entity_poly.pdbx_seq_one_letter_code
_entity_poly.pdbx_strand_id
1 'polypeptide(L)'
;MEIKIQAIHFDATEKLTQFIEKKAAKLQKTCDKITKAEFILKVVKPETAMNKETAINLSLSAKELGAAKVCDTFEEGVDLCVDSLLRQLEKYKDRH
;
A
#
# COMPACT_ATOMS: atom_id res chain seq x y z
N MET A 1 -2.55 -12.76 -7.09
CA MET A 1 -2.95 -11.63 -6.20
C MET A 1 -3.66 -10.56 -7.02
N GLU A 2 -4.80 -10.13 -6.55
CA GLU A 2 -5.52 -9.03 -7.17
C GLU A 2 -4.97 -7.70 -6.65
N ILE A 3 -4.75 -6.74 -7.53
CA ILE A 3 -4.27 -5.41 -7.15
C ILE A 3 -5.36 -4.41 -7.48
N LYS A 4 -5.77 -3.62 -6.48
CA LYS A 4 -6.76 -2.58 -6.66
C LYS A 4 -6.15 -1.25 -6.23
N ILE A 5 -6.25 -0.24 -7.09
CA ILE A 5 -5.73 1.10 -6.81
C ILE A 5 -6.90 2.07 -6.88
N GLN A 6 -7.11 2.81 -5.80
CA GLN A 6 -8.18 3.80 -5.72
C GLN A 6 -7.56 5.17 -5.43
N ALA A 7 -7.76 6.13 -6.33
CA ALA A 7 -7.30 7.51 -6.15
C ALA A 7 -8.52 8.37 -5.82
N ILE A 8 -8.47 9.08 -4.71
CA ILE A 8 -9.57 9.91 -4.21
C ILE A 8 -9.16 11.38 -4.28
N HIS A 9 -9.94 12.20 -4.99
CA HIS A 9 -9.73 13.63 -5.21
C HIS A 9 -8.57 13.95 -6.14
N PHE A 10 -8.11 12.99 -6.95
CA PHE A 10 -7.09 13.20 -7.97
C PHE A 10 -7.04 12.00 -8.90
N ASP A 11 -6.33 12.14 -10.02
CA ASP A 11 -6.13 11.03 -10.95
C ASP A 11 -4.70 10.52 -10.80
N ALA A 12 -4.54 9.23 -10.56
CA ALA A 12 -3.23 8.63 -10.44
C ALA A 12 -2.54 8.61 -11.81
N THR A 13 -1.27 9.07 -11.86
CA THR A 13 -0.51 9.04 -13.09
C THR A 13 -0.08 7.62 -13.40
N GLU A 14 0.24 7.37 -14.68
CA GLU A 14 0.76 6.06 -15.08
C GLU A 14 2.04 5.73 -14.33
N LYS A 15 2.91 6.72 -14.12
CA LYS A 15 4.16 6.54 -13.39
C LYS A 15 3.89 6.09 -11.95
N LEU A 16 2.93 6.71 -11.28
CA LEU A 16 2.56 6.32 -9.93
C LEU A 16 1.96 4.92 -9.90
N THR A 17 1.10 4.60 -10.87
CA THR A 17 0.50 3.28 -10.98
C THR A 17 1.56 2.21 -11.16
N GLN A 18 2.55 2.44 -12.02
CA GLN A 18 3.65 1.49 -12.24
C GLN A 18 4.49 1.32 -10.98
N PHE A 19 4.74 2.40 -10.26
CA PHE A 19 5.46 2.34 -8.99
C PHE A 19 4.73 1.46 -7.97
N ILE A 20 3.41 1.63 -7.87
CA ILE A 20 2.58 0.85 -6.96
C ILE A 20 2.59 -0.62 -7.35
N GLU A 21 2.45 -0.92 -8.63
CA GLU A 21 2.46 -2.30 -9.12
C GLU A 21 3.79 -2.99 -8.82
N LYS A 22 4.88 -2.26 -8.94
CA LYS A 22 6.21 -2.79 -8.63
C LYS A 22 6.32 -3.13 -7.13
N LYS A 23 5.79 -2.27 -6.27
CA LYS A 23 5.81 -2.52 -4.82
C LYS A 23 4.87 -3.67 -4.44
N ALA A 24 3.73 -3.78 -5.12
CA ALA A 24 2.82 -4.90 -4.90
C ALA A 24 3.49 -6.22 -5.25
N ALA A 25 4.27 -6.25 -6.33
CA ALA A 25 5.02 -7.45 -6.71
C ALA A 25 6.01 -7.87 -5.63
N LYS A 26 6.65 -6.89 -4.97
CA LYS A 26 7.57 -7.18 -3.87
C LYS A 26 6.84 -7.81 -2.68
N LEU A 27 5.65 -7.32 -2.36
CA LEU A 27 4.83 -7.91 -1.31
C LEU A 27 4.44 -9.34 -1.64
N GLN A 28 4.07 -9.60 -2.89
CA GLN A 28 3.69 -10.95 -3.35
C GLN A 28 4.86 -11.92 -3.26
N LYS A 29 6.06 -11.47 -3.59
CA LYS A 29 7.27 -12.30 -3.45
C LYS A 29 7.54 -12.68 -2.01
N THR A 30 7.25 -11.76 -1.09
CA THR A 30 7.47 -12.00 0.34
C THR A 30 6.47 -12.99 0.91
N CYS A 31 5.21 -12.94 0.44
CA CYS A 31 4.19 -13.84 0.92
C CYS A 31 3.21 -14.16 -0.20
N ASP A 32 3.22 -15.41 -0.66
CA ASP A 32 2.36 -15.85 -1.75
C ASP A 32 0.91 -16.13 -1.30
N LYS A 33 0.63 -15.98 -0.01
CA LYS A 33 -0.72 -16.17 0.53
C LYS A 33 -1.59 -14.92 0.44
N ILE A 34 -1.05 -13.82 -0.04
CA ILE A 34 -1.81 -12.61 -0.24
C ILE A 34 -2.76 -12.80 -1.42
N THR A 35 -4.06 -12.65 -1.19
CA THR A 35 -5.06 -12.80 -2.25
C THR A 35 -5.41 -11.48 -2.90
N LYS A 36 -5.27 -10.36 -2.16
CA LYS A 36 -5.60 -9.04 -2.68
C LYS A 36 -4.75 -7.98 -1.99
N ALA A 37 -4.33 -6.99 -2.76
CA ALA A 37 -3.66 -5.79 -2.24
C ALA A 37 -4.45 -4.57 -2.72
N GLU A 38 -4.99 -3.79 -1.78
CA GLU A 38 -5.74 -2.58 -2.09
C GLU A 38 -4.94 -1.36 -1.67
N PHE A 39 -4.68 -0.47 -2.62
CA PHE A 39 -3.97 0.79 -2.39
C PHE A 39 -4.97 1.93 -2.47
N ILE A 40 -5.14 2.67 -1.39
CA ILE A 40 -6.05 3.82 -1.34
C ILE A 40 -5.21 5.08 -1.18
N LEU A 41 -5.30 5.98 -2.15
CA LEU A 41 -4.52 7.20 -2.21
C LEU A 41 -5.47 8.38 -2.15
N LYS A 42 -5.23 9.31 -1.23
CA LYS A 42 -6.14 10.44 -1.02
C LYS A 42 -5.36 11.72 -0.75
N VAL A 43 -5.79 12.83 -1.38
CA VAL A 43 -5.29 14.15 -1.05
C VAL A 43 -6.21 14.72 0.03
N VAL A 44 -5.67 14.94 1.25
CA VAL A 44 -6.50 15.30 2.40
C VAL A 44 -6.56 16.80 2.69
N LYS A 45 -5.49 17.55 2.42
CA LYS A 45 -5.46 19.00 2.62
C LYS A 45 -4.59 19.62 1.54
N PRO A 46 -5.14 19.95 0.37
CA PRO A 46 -4.31 20.34 -0.80
C PRO A 46 -3.38 21.53 -0.59
N GLU A 47 -3.72 22.44 0.32
CA GLU A 47 -2.93 23.66 0.53
C GLU A 47 -1.79 23.50 1.52
N THR A 48 -1.64 22.33 2.15
CA THR A 48 -0.62 22.14 3.19
C THR A 48 0.36 21.05 2.81
N ALA A 49 1.55 21.08 3.44
CA ALA A 49 2.50 19.98 3.34
C ALA A 49 1.92 18.74 4.04
N MET A 50 2.46 17.58 3.75
CA MET A 50 2.01 16.31 4.35
C MET A 50 0.52 16.08 4.08
N ASN A 51 0.12 16.24 2.83
CA ASN A 51 -1.29 16.13 2.45
C ASN A 51 -1.62 14.91 1.60
N LYS A 52 -0.67 13.99 1.43
CA LYS A 52 -0.87 12.76 0.65
C LYS A 52 -1.05 11.59 1.59
N GLU A 53 -2.28 11.12 1.71
CA GLU A 53 -2.59 9.96 2.55
C GLU A 53 -2.55 8.69 1.72
N THR A 54 -1.82 7.69 2.21
CA THR A 54 -1.72 6.38 1.58
C THR A 54 -2.14 5.32 2.58
N ALA A 55 -3.04 4.43 2.17
CA ALA A 55 -3.41 3.26 2.95
C ALA A 55 -3.27 2.03 2.05
N ILE A 56 -2.73 0.97 2.62
CA ILE A 56 -2.59 -0.31 1.91
C ILE A 56 -3.21 -1.39 2.78
N ASN A 57 -4.16 -2.12 2.21
CA ASN A 57 -4.80 -3.25 2.87
C ASN A 57 -4.49 -4.53 2.13
N LEU A 58 -3.97 -5.52 2.85
CA LEU A 58 -3.65 -6.83 2.29
C LEU A 58 -4.64 -7.85 2.84
N SER A 59 -5.24 -8.63 1.95
CA SER A 59 -6.13 -9.72 2.33
C SER A 59 -5.39 -11.05 2.20
N LEU A 60 -5.41 -11.83 3.29
CA LEU A 60 -4.88 -13.18 3.31
C LEU A 60 -6.06 -14.11 3.63
N SER A 61 -5.88 -15.44 3.55
CA SER A 61 -7.00 -16.37 3.65
C SER A 61 -7.82 -16.22 4.94
N ALA A 62 -7.18 -15.89 6.06
CA ALA A 62 -7.88 -15.78 7.35
C ALA A 62 -7.57 -14.50 8.10
N LYS A 63 -6.95 -13.52 7.44
CA LYS A 63 -6.50 -12.31 8.12
C LYS A 63 -6.32 -11.17 7.15
N GLU A 64 -6.50 -9.96 7.63
CA GLU A 64 -6.18 -8.75 6.87
C GLU A 64 -5.08 -7.98 7.60
N LEU A 65 -4.16 -7.41 6.82
CA LEU A 65 -3.09 -6.56 7.33
C LEU A 65 -3.24 -5.19 6.70
N GLY A 66 -2.91 -4.15 7.45
CA GLY A 66 -3.03 -2.80 6.93
C GLY A 66 -1.95 -1.87 7.44
N ALA A 67 -1.72 -0.81 6.68
CA ALA A 67 -0.82 0.28 7.06
C ALA A 67 -1.32 1.56 6.42
N ALA A 68 -1.12 2.69 7.08
CA ALA A 68 -1.51 3.99 6.55
C ALA A 68 -0.50 5.04 6.98
N LYS A 69 -0.21 5.98 6.09
CA LYS A 69 0.73 7.08 6.35
C LYS A 69 0.26 8.33 5.62
N VAL A 70 0.59 9.49 6.20
CA VAL A 70 0.38 10.78 5.55
C VAL A 70 1.76 11.38 5.30
N CYS A 71 2.06 11.68 4.05
CA CYS A 71 3.39 12.13 3.63
C CYS A 71 3.27 13.27 2.62
N ASP A 72 4.41 13.80 2.18
CA ASP A 72 4.45 14.85 1.16
C ASP A 72 4.19 14.28 -0.24
N THR A 73 4.52 13.02 -0.48
CA THR A 73 4.30 12.37 -1.76
C THR A 73 3.66 11.01 -1.55
N PHE A 74 2.96 10.52 -2.58
CA PHE A 74 2.39 9.17 -2.53
C PHE A 74 3.48 8.10 -2.59
N GLU A 75 4.55 8.36 -3.33
CA GLU A 75 5.67 7.41 -3.41
C GLU A 75 6.26 7.14 -2.03
N GLU A 76 6.49 8.21 -1.26
CA GLU A 76 6.99 8.05 0.11
C GLU A 76 5.99 7.29 0.98
N GLY A 77 4.71 7.62 0.87
CA GLY A 77 3.65 6.94 1.63
C GLY A 77 3.58 5.46 1.29
N VAL A 78 3.65 5.12 0.01
CA VAL A 78 3.64 3.73 -0.44
C VAL A 78 4.86 2.99 0.12
N ASP A 79 6.05 3.59 0.04
CA ASP A 79 7.26 2.96 0.57
C ASP A 79 7.16 2.67 2.07
N LEU A 80 6.71 3.66 2.84
CA LEU A 80 6.59 3.49 4.29
C LEU A 80 5.54 2.44 4.65
N CYS A 81 4.41 2.42 3.94
CA CYS A 81 3.39 1.43 4.17
C CYS A 81 3.88 0.02 3.80
N VAL A 82 4.59 -0.11 2.69
CA VAL A 82 5.15 -1.40 2.27
C VAL A 82 6.16 -1.90 3.30
N ASP A 83 7.03 -1.02 3.81
CA ASP A 83 7.99 -1.41 4.85
C ASP A 83 7.27 -1.93 6.10
N SER A 84 6.20 -1.25 6.52
CA SER A 84 5.40 -1.68 7.66
C SER A 84 4.77 -3.04 7.40
N LEU A 85 4.21 -3.23 6.21
CA LEU A 85 3.56 -4.50 5.85
C LEU A 85 4.55 -5.65 5.74
N LEU A 86 5.76 -5.38 5.25
CA LEU A 86 6.80 -6.42 5.20
C LEU A 86 7.13 -6.92 6.61
N ARG A 87 7.21 -6.02 7.58
CA ARG A 87 7.44 -6.42 8.97
C ARG A 87 6.26 -7.22 9.53
N GLN A 88 5.02 -6.80 9.20
CA GLN A 88 3.84 -7.53 9.63
C GLN A 88 3.77 -8.92 9.00
N LEU A 89 4.14 -9.04 7.73
CA LEU A 89 4.18 -10.33 7.04
C LEU A 89 5.21 -11.28 7.64
N GLU A 90 6.36 -10.77 8.07
CA GLU A 90 7.36 -11.59 8.75
C GLU A 90 6.79 -12.18 10.03
N LYS A 91 6.09 -11.39 10.83
CA LYS A 91 5.45 -11.88 12.05
C LYS A 91 4.35 -12.88 11.74
N TYR A 92 3.59 -12.65 10.67
CA TYR A 92 2.55 -13.58 10.23
C TYR A 92 3.14 -14.92 9.84
N LYS A 93 4.24 -14.91 9.09
CA LYS A 93 4.92 -16.15 8.64
C LYS A 93 5.50 -16.93 9.82
N ASP A 94 6.04 -16.23 10.81
CA ASP A 94 6.62 -16.86 11.99
C ASP A 94 5.58 -17.61 12.84
N ARG A 95 4.31 -17.20 12.74
CA ARG A 95 3.23 -17.82 13.51
C ARG A 95 2.50 -18.93 12.74
N HIS A 96 2.78 -19.05 11.48
CA HIS A 96 2.13 -19.98 10.58
C HIS A 96 3.16 -20.77 9.80
#